data_f7091212584887f3755c7f8752b4ee6a
#
_entry.id   f7091212584887f3755c7f8752b4ee6a
#
_cell.length_a   1.000
_cell.length_b   1.000
_cell.length_c   1.000
_cell.angle_alpha   90.00
_cell.angle_beta   90.00
_cell.angle_gamma   90.00
#
_symmetry.space_group_name_H-M   'P 1'
#
loop_
_entity.id
_entity.type
_entity.pdbx_description
1 polymer ?
#
loop_
_entity_poly.entity_id
_entity_poly.type
_entity_poly.pdbx_seq_one_letter_code
_entity_poly.pdbx_strand_id
1 'polypeptide(L)'
;MSGQGAESNIYKQNRTDSTDGLRSLRSPGMRDRDSVYMGHFREIERIFLEASESSGFKEIRTPTLEPLHLYTTAETLTPKALEEAYSFVDWDGWSGERVVMRPDATISAARWYVENMEKDGAAPADCVSYVQPAYRFTPTGDREIWQCGLECFGGASSVTDEQMIKLAIQFLRS
;
A
#
# COMPACT_ATOMS: atom_id res chain seq x y z
N MET A 1 -6.33 -45.60 1.15
CA MET A 1 -6.95 -45.33 -0.16
C MET A 1 -7.56 -43.96 -0.02
N SER A 2 -6.89 -43.09 -0.59
CA SER A 2 -7.05 -42.04 -1.58
C SER A 2 -7.65 -40.77 -1.03
N GLY A 3 -6.77 -39.86 -0.66
CA GLY A 3 -7.05 -38.44 -0.46
C GLY A 3 -6.04 -37.62 -1.26
N GLN A 4 -6.14 -37.63 -2.56
CA GLN A 4 -5.44 -36.73 -3.47
C GLN A 4 -6.50 -36.09 -4.36
N GLY A 5 -6.66 -34.75 -4.30
CA GLY A 5 -7.48 -34.11 -5.30
C GLY A 5 -8.08 -32.76 -5.04
N ALA A 6 -7.60 -31.97 -4.08
CA ALA A 6 -8.19 -30.64 -3.81
C ALA A 6 -7.27 -29.43 -4.10
N GLU A 7 -5.98 -29.61 -4.31
CA GLU A 7 -5.02 -28.49 -4.41
C GLU A 7 -4.76 -27.92 -5.80
N SER A 8 -5.30 -28.52 -6.87
CA SER A 8 -4.89 -28.13 -8.23
C SER A 8 -5.80 -27.13 -8.95
N ASN A 9 -6.90 -26.70 -8.36
CA ASN A 9 -7.93 -25.96 -9.13
C ASN A 9 -7.84 -24.43 -9.01
N ILE A 10 -7.18 -23.89 -7.98
CA ILE A 10 -7.10 -22.43 -7.78
C ILE A 10 -6.16 -21.77 -8.79
N TYR A 11 -5.12 -22.47 -9.24
CA TYR A 11 -4.16 -21.94 -10.22
C TYR A 11 -4.64 -21.99 -11.68
N LYS A 12 -5.73 -22.68 -11.98
CA LYS A 12 -6.19 -22.86 -13.36
C LYS A 12 -7.16 -21.80 -13.88
N GLN A 13 -7.79 -21.02 -13.01
CA GLN A 13 -8.87 -20.11 -13.38
C GLN A 13 -8.45 -18.72 -13.85
N ASN A 14 -7.19 -18.31 -13.67
CA ASN A 14 -6.70 -16.98 -14.05
C ASN A 14 -5.93 -16.93 -15.38
N ARG A 15 -6.21 -17.84 -16.33
CA ARG A 15 -5.46 -17.93 -17.59
C ARG A 15 -6.17 -17.41 -18.83
N THR A 16 -7.21 -16.62 -18.71
CA THR A 16 -7.95 -16.13 -19.88
C THR A 16 -7.83 -14.62 -20.05
N ASP A 17 -6.60 -14.14 -20.24
CA ASP A 17 -6.33 -12.92 -21.00
C ASP A 17 -5.41 -13.33 -22.18
N SER A 18 -5.96 -14.06 -23.12
CA SER A 18 -5.24 -14.52 -24.31
C SER A 18 -5.85 -13.88 -25.56
N THR A 19 -5.28 -12.77 -25.95
CA THR A 19 -5.10 -12.52 -27.37
C THR A 19 -3.83 -13.23 -27.77
N ASP A 20 -3.95 -14.26 -28.62
CA ASP A 20 -2.83 -14.83 -29.39
C ASP A 20 -1.89 -15.82 -28.71
N GLY A 21 -2.36 -16.88 -28.07
CA GLY A 21 -1.58 -18.12 -27.81
C GLY A 21 -0.30 -17.99 -26.96
N LEU A 22 0.19 -16.78 -26.70
CA LEU A 22 1.35 -16.48 -25.88
C LEU A 22 0.95 -16.38 -24.40
N ARG A 23 1.60 -17.16 -23.56
CA ARG A 23 1.45 -17.01 -22.11
C ARG A 23 1.95 -15.62 -21.70
N SER A 24 1.14 -14.88 -20.96
CA SER A 24 1.62 -13.67 -20.30
C SER A 24 2.84 -14.00 -19.43
N LEU A 25 3.93 -13.26 -19.61
CA LEU A 25 5.15 -13.38 -18.79
C LEU A 25 5.04 -12.61 -17.47
N ARG A 26 3.95 -11.85 -17.29
CA ARG A 26 3.69 -11.09 -16.07
C ARG A 26 3.07 -11.97 -15.00
N SER A 27 3.34 -11.63 -13.75
CA SER A 27 2.64 -12.22 -12.61
C SER A 27 1.14 -11.87 -12.67
N PRO A 28 0.24 -12.80 -12.31
CA PRO A 28 -1.20 -12.52 -12.25
C PRO A 28 -1.50 -11.30 -11.37
N GLY A 29 -2.36 -10.40 -11.86
CA GLY A 29 -2.75 -9.18 -11.13
C GLY A 29 -1.72 -8.06 -11.13
N MET A 30 -0.56 -8.24 -11.76
CA MET A 30 0.41 -7.18 -12.02
C MET A 30 0.22 -6.66 -13.45
N ARG A 31 0.33 -5.34 -13.64
CA ARG A 31 0.11 -4.71 -14.94
C ARG A 31 1.28 -3.81 -15.33
N ASP A 32 1.66 -3.87 -16.60
CA ASP A 32 2.46 -2.81 -17.20
C ASP A 32 1.57 -1.59 -17.42
N ARG A 33 2.12 -0.42 -17.22
CA ARG A 33 1.44 0.85 -17.41
C ARG A 33 2.14 1.59 -18.55
N ASP A 34 1.40 1.90 -19.59
CA ASP A 34 1.92 2.61 -20.77
C ASP A 34 2.09 4.12 -20.51
N SER A 35 2.60 4.81 -21.53
CA SER A 35 2.87 6.25 -21.43
C SER A 35 1.60 7.09 -21.26
N VAL A 36 0.46 6.65 -21.79
CA VAL A 36 -0.82 7.36 -21.64
C VAL A 36 -1.31 7.26 -20.22
N TYR A 37 -1.30 6.04 -19.67
CA TYR A 37 -1.63 5.82 -18.25
C TYR A 37 -0.71 6.64 -17.34
N MET A 38 0.60 6.62 -17.60
CA MET A 38 1.56 7.34 -16.79
C MET A 38 1.40 8.86 -16.89
N GLY A 39 0.93 9.38 -18.02
CA GLY A 39 0.55 10.79 -18.15
C GLY A 39 -0.57 11.18 -17.18
N HIS A 40 -1.67 10.42 -17.16
CA HIS A 40 -2.76 10.64 -16.24
C HIS A 40 -2.35 10.43 -14.77
N PHE A 41 -1.56 9.39 -14.51
CA PHE A 41 -1.05 9.11 -13.17
C PHE A 41 -0.25 10.30 -12.60
N ARG A 42 0.67 10.86 -13.38
CA ARG A 42 1.48 12.01 -12.97
C ARG A 42 0.64 13.27 -12.73
N GLU A 43 -0.41 13.45 -13.52
CA GLU A 43 -1.32 14.57 -13.33
C GLU A 43 -2.11 14.43 -12.00
N ILE A 44 -2.66 13.25 -11.72
CA ILE A 44 -3.35 12.96 -10.46
C ILE A 44 -2.41 13.13 -9.27
N GLU A 45 -1.19 12.56 -9.36
CA GLU A 45 -0.15 12.67 -8.34
C GLU A 45 0.18 14.14 -8.05
N ARG A 46 0.41 14.94 -9.10
CA ARG A 46 0.70 16.37 -8.97
C ARG A 46 -0.42 17.14 -8.26
N ILE A 47 -1.66 16.95 -8.70
CA ILE A 47 -2.83 17.64 -8.13
C ILE A 47 -2.98 17.27 -6.64
N PHE A 48 -2.82 15.98 -6.29
CA PHE A 48 -2.92 15.52 -4.92
C PHE A 48 -1.83 16.12 -4.03
N LEU A 49 -0.58 16.08 -4.48
CA LEU A 49 0.56 16.60 -3.69
C LEU A 49 0.48 18.12 -3.51
N GLU A 50 0.12 18.87 -4.55
CA GLU A 50 -0.07 20.33 -4.46
C GLU A 50 -1.21 20.69 -3.49
N ALA A 51 -2.34 19.99 -3.53
CA ALA A 51 -3.46 20.21 -2.63
C ALA A 51 -3.09 19.86 -1.17
N SER A 52 -2.38 18.77 -0.93
CA SER A 52 -1.96 18.35 0.39
C SER A 52 -0.90 19.31 0.98
N GLU A 53 0.10 19.71 0.20
CA GLU A 53 1.13 20.66 0.63
C GLU A 53 0.52 22.01 0.97
N SER A 54 -0.39 22.53 0.14
CA SER A 54 -1.12 23.78 0.38
C SER A 54 -1.97 23.73 1.66
N SER A 55 -2.34 22.54 2.11
CA SER A 55 -3.09 22.29 3.34
C SER A 55 -2.18 21.98 4.55
N GLY A 56 -0.86 22.08 4.38
CA GLY A 56 0.14 21.93 5.46
C GLY A 56 0.63 20.51 5.68
N PHE A 57 0.23 19.54 4.84
CA PHE A 57 0.76 18.18 4.89
C PHE A 57 2.20 18.13 4.36
N LYS A 58 2.99 17.24 4.93
CA LYS A 58 4.36 16.97 4.47
C LYS A 58 4.41 15.65 3.73
N GLU A 59 4.95 15.65 2.52
CA GLU A 59 5.13 14.42 1.78
C GLU A 59 6.16 13.51 2.47
N ILE A 60 5.80 12.23 2.62
CA ILE A 60 6.71 11.18 3.07
C ILE A 60 6.67 10.00 2.10
N ARG A 61 7.72 9.19 2.15
CA ARG A 61 7.78 7.90 1.48
C ARG A 61 8.34 6.85 2.41
N THR A 62 7.59 5.79 2.62
CA THR A 62 8.00 4.66 3.46
C THR A 62 8.52 3.50 2.60
N PRO A 63 9.31 2.58 3.17
CA PRO A 63 9.77 1.38 2.46
C PRO A 63 8.61 0.53 1.93
N THR A 64 8.85 -0.15 0.81
CA THR A 64 7.88 -1.14 0.26
C THR A 64 7.84 -2.41 1.09
N LEU A 65 9.00 -2.83 1.61
CA LEU A 65 9.13 -3.99 2.49
C LEU A 65 9.15 -3.53 3.93
N GLU A 66 8.33 -4.16 4.75
CA GLU A 66 8.23 -3.91 6.18
C GLU A 66 8.26 -5.24 6.93
N PRO A 67 8.72 -5.25 8.18
CA PRO A 67 8.62 -6.45 9.02
C PRO A 67 7.16 -6.90 9.18
N LEU A 68 6.88 -8.20 9.00
CA LEU A 68 5.51 -8.71 9.12
C LEU A 68 4.92 -8.43 10.51
N HIS A 69 5.75 -8.48 11.57
CA HIS A 69 5.29 -8.26 12.94
C HIS A 69 4.71 -6.85 13.15
N LEU A 70 5.12 -5.85 12.38
CA LEU A 70 4.56 -4.50 12.44
C LEU A 70 3.04 -4.52 12.22
N TYR A 71 2.58 -5.28 11.26
CA TYR A 71 1.16 -5.38 10.91
C TYR A 71 0.38 -6.29 11.85
N THR A 72 1.00 -7.36 12.35
CA THR A 72 0.34 -8.29 13.27
C THR A 72 0.21 -7.70 14.68
N THR A 73 1.20 -6.93 15.13
CA THR A 73 1.19 -6.27 16.45
C THR A 73 0.18 -5.10 16.49
N ALA A 74 0.06 -4.37 15.40
CA ALA A 74 -0.90 -3.27 15.31
C ALA A 74 -2.37 -3.75 15.25
N GLU A 75 -2.62 -5.06 15.23
CA GLU A 75 -3.95 -5.69 15.09
C GLU A 75 -4.77 -5.14 13.90
N THR A 76 -4.09 -4.53 12.94
CA THR A 76 -4.70 -3.86 11.78
C THR A 76 -5.01 -4.82 10.66
N LEU A 77 -4.36 -5.99 10.64
CA LEU A 77 -4.64 -7.03 9.67
C LEU A 77 -5.64 -8.03 10.25
N THR A 78 -6.83 -8.05 9.68
CA THR A 78 -7.75 -9.16 9.88
C THR A 78 -7.11 -10.46 9.39
N PRO A 79 -7.54 -11.65 9.86
CA PRO A 79 -7.04 -12.94 9.34
C PRO A 79 -7.08 -12.99 7.81
N LYS A 80 -8.14 -12.47 7.20
CA LYS A 80 -8.27 -12.39 5.75
C LYS A 80 -7.20 -11.49 5.11
N ALA A 81 -6.93 -10.33 5.68
CA ALA A 81 -5.92 -9.42 5.16
C ALA A 81 -4.49 -9.99 5.27
N LEU A 82 -4.23 -10.84 6.29
CA LEU A 82 -2.99 -11.59 6.40
C LEU A 82 -2.85 -12.66 5.29
N GLU A 83 -3.95 -13.33 4.93
CA GLU A 83 -3.97 -14.29 3.80
C GLU A 83 -3.74 -13.58 2.46
N GLU A 84 -4.14 -12.33 2.34
CA GLU A 84 -3.95 -11.50 1.15
C GLU A 84 -2.60 -10.77 1.14
N ALA A 85 -1.77 -10.91 2.17
CA ALA A 85 -0.47 -10.26 2.25
C ALA A 85 0.61 -11.03 1.48
N TYR A 86 1.40 -10.32 0.68
CA TYR A 86 2.63 -10.87 0.09
C TYR A 86 3.73 -10.91 1.14
N SER A 87 3.89 -12.02 1.82
CA SER A 87 4.94 -12.21 2.83
C SER A 87 5.94 -13.28 2.41
N PHE A 88 7.21 -13.04 2.72
CA PHE A 88 8.31 -13.97 2.47
C PHE A 88 9.40 -13.80 3.51
N VAL A 89 10.40 -14.66 3.47
CA VAL A 89 11.57 -14.55 4.33
C VAL A 89 12.64 -13.76 3.59
N ASP A 90 13.07 -12.64 4.17
CA ASP A 90 14.21 -11.86 3.72
C ASP A 90 15.48 -12.50 4.28
N TRP A 91 16.17 -13.26 3.43
CA TRP A 91 17.27 -14.11 3.82
C TRP A 91 18.62 -13.43 3.54
N ASP A 92 19.38 -13.13 4.60
CA ASP A 92 20.70 -12.50 4.53
C ASP A 92 21.87 -13.49 4.45
N GLY A 93 21.58 -14.79 4.43
CA GLY A 93 22.55 -15.88 4.45
C GLY A 93 22.82 -16.47 5.84
N TRP A 94 22.35 -15.84 6.91
CA TRP A 94 22.51 -16.29 8.30
C TRP A 94 21.20 -16.40 9.05
N SER A 95 20.38 -15.39 8.92
CA SER A 95 19.07 -15.32 9.52
C SER A 95 18.06 -14.82 8.48
N GLY A 96 16.80 -15.13 8.69
CA GLY A 96 15.74 -14.62 7.84
C GLY A 96 14.66 -13.97 8.70
N GLU A 97 14.36 -12.73 8.43
CA GLU A 97 13.19 -12.07 8.97
C GLU A 97 12.00 -12.24 8.02
N ARG A 98 10.81 -12.45 8.57
CA ARG A 98 9.61 -12.48 7.75
C ARG A 98 9.18 -11.05 7.48
N VAL A 99 9.25 -10.68 6.22
CA VAL A 99 8.85 -9.38 5.70
C VAL A 99 7.55 -9.48 4.89
N VAL A 100 6.92 -8.36 4.69
CA VAL A 100 5.71 -8.22 3.88
C VAL A 100 5.86 -7.07 2.92
N MET A 101 5.41 -7.23 1.69
CA MET A 101 5.13 -6.08 0.83
C MET A 101 3.92 -5.37 1.42
N ARG A 102 4.08 -4.09 1.80
CA ARG A 102 3.03 -3.36 2.53
C ARG A 102 1.66 -3.51 1.87
N PRO A 103 0.67 -4.05 2.60
CA PRO A 103 -0.70 -4.19 2.09
C PRO A 103 -1.50 -2.89 2.20
N ASP A 104 -0.98 -1.95 2.99
CA ASP A 104 -1.54 -0.61 3.24
C ASP A 104 -0.44 0.31 3.75
N ALA A 105 -0.50 1.60 3.41
CA ALA A 105 0.56 2.54 3.74
C ALA A 105 0.36 3.25 5.09
N THR A 106 -0.84 3.24 5.67
CA THR A 106 -1.16 3.90 6.96
C THR A 106 -0.26 3.41 8.08
N ILE A 107 -0.06 2.09 8.20
CA ILE A 107 0.77 1.50 9.27
C ILE A 107 2.25 1.88 9.10
N SER A 108 2.74 1.89 7.86
CA SER A 108 4.10 2.34 7.57
C SER A 108 4.30 3.83 7.92
N ALA A 109 3.29 4.66 7.67
CA ALA A 109 3.31 6.07 8.05
C ALA A 109 3.28 6.25 9.58
N ALA A 110 2.47 5.46 10.28
CA ALA A 110 2.42 5.47 11.74
C ALA A 110 3.77 5.04 12.36
N ARG A 111 4.40 3.97 11.84
CA ARG A 111 5.75 3.57 12.27
C ARG A 111 6.76 4.69 12.04
N TRP A 112 6.74 5.30 10.84
CA TRP A 112 7.63 6.42 10.53
C TRP A 112 7.47 7.57 11.54
N TYR A 113 6.23 7.90 11.90
CA TYR A 113 5.93 8.94 12.88
C TYR A 113 6.54 8.61 14.25
N VAL A 114 6.28 7.40 14.78
CA VAL A 114 6.79 6.97 16.09
C VAL A 114 8.33 6.97 16.12
N GLU A 115 8.98 6.40 15.11
CA GLU A 115 10.45 6.33 15.04
C GLU A 115 11.13 7.70 14.95
N ASN A 116 10.45 8.70 14.36
CA ASN A 116 11.00 10.05 14.28
C ASN A 116 10.69 10.90 15.52
N MET A 117 9.61 10.61 16.24
CA MET A 117 9.37 11.22 17.56
C MET A 117 10.47 10.90 18.57
N GLU A 118 10.96 9.65 18.56
CA GLU A 118 11.96 9.19 19.51
C GLU A 118 13.36 9.78 19.27
N LYS A 119 13.69 10.13 18.01
CA LYS A 119 15.04 10.55 17.62
C LYS A 119 15.39 12.00 17.98
N ASP A 120 14.45 12.90 17.84
CA ASP A 120 14.73 14.34 17.84
C ASP A 120 14.14 15.10 19.03
N GLY A 121 13.32 14.44 19.87
CA GLY A 121 12.61 15.09 20.98
C GLY A 121 11.64 16.20 20.54
N ALA A 122 11.54 16.45 19.23
CA ALA A 122 10.58 17.32 18.59
C ALA A 122 9.59 16.44 17.82
N ALA A 123 8.30 16.76 17.92
CA ALA A 123 7.31 16.06 17.12
C ALA A 123 7.63 16.25 15.62
N PRO A 124 7.68 15.18 14.82
CA PRO A 124 7.73 15.32 13.37
C PRO A 124 6.45 16.02 12.89
N ALA A 125 6.37 16.29 11.59
CA ALA A 125 5.14 16.87 11.03
C ALA A 125 3.93 16.02 11.43
N ASP A 126 2.95 16.64 12.09
CA ASP A 126 1.77 15.94 12.61
C ASP A 126 0.87 15.41 11.49
N CYS A 127 0.88 16.08 10.32
CA CYS A 127 0.12 15.66 9.14
C CYS A 127 1.04 15.38 7.96
N VAL A 128 0.90 14.20 7.40
CA VAL A 128 1.71 13.73 6.26
C VAL A 128 0.82 13.25 5.11
N SER A 129 1.37 13.36 3.90
CA SER A 129 0.77 12.83 2.69
C SER A 129 1.72 11.87 1.99
N TYR A 130 1.17 10.98 1.17
CA TYR A 130 1.97 10.07 0.35
C TYR A 130 1.24 9.64 -0.91
N VAL A 131 2.01 9.33 -1.95
CA VAL A 131 1.56 8.60 -3.14
C VAL A 131 2.47 7.39 -3.30
N GLN A 132 1.95 6.21 -2.98
CA GLN A 132 2.78 5.00 -2.99
C GLN A 132 1.96 3.73 -3.19
N PRO A 133 2.55 2.64 -3.75
CA PRO A 133 1.83 1.42 -3.99
C PRO A 133 1.61 0.60 -2.72
N ALA A 134 0.46 -0.07 -2.65
CA ALA A 134 0.13 -1.15 -1.73
C ALA A 134 -0.03 -2.46 -2.51
N TYR A 135 0.20 -3.60 -1.87
CA TYR A 135 0.23 -4.90 -2.52
C TYR A 135 -0.69 -5.88 -1.80
N ARG A 136 -1.71 -6.39 -2.51
CA ARG A 136 -2.67 -7.35 -1.95
C ARG A 136 -2.85 -8.53 -2.87
N PHE A 137 -2.68 -9.72 -2.33
CA PHE A 137 -2.93 -10.96 -3.06
C PHE A 137 -4.43 -11.19 -3.17
N THR A 138 -5.01 -10.71 -4.25
CA THR A 138 -6.43 -10.93 -4.55
C THR A 138 -6.58 -12.01 -5.63
N PRO A 139 -7.63 -12.85 -5.55
CA PRO A 139 -7.90 -13.86 -6.58
C PRO A 139 -8.14 -13.24 -7.96
N THR A 140 -8.77 -12.08 -7.97
CA THR A 140 -9.13 -11.33 -9.17
C THR A 140 -8.78 -9.85 -9.01
N GLY A 141 -8.50 -9.17 -10.13
CA GLY A 141 -8.20 -7.74 -10.13
C GLY A 141 -6.72 -7.42 -9.97
N ASP A 142 -6.45 -6.14 -9.75
CA ASP A 142 -5.10 -5.64 -9.58
C ASP A 142 -4.57 -5.96 -8.18
N ARG A 143 -3.30 -6.34 -8.12
CA ARG A 143 -2.59 -6.69 -6.88
C ARG A 143 -1.60 -5.62 -6.44
N GLU A 144 -1.30 -4.70 -7.33
CA GLU A 144 -0.59 -3.46 -7.05
C GLU A 144 -1.59 -2.31 -7.17
N ILE A 145 -1.83 -1.61 -6.06
CA ILE A 145 -2.83 -0.55 -5.94
C ILE A 145 -2.10 0.71 -5.47
N TRP A 146 -2.14 1.76 -6.25
CA TRP A 146 -1.60 3.05 -5.84
C TRP A 146 -2.56 3.77 -4.90
N GLN A 147 -2.02 4.26 -3.78
CA GLN A 147 -2.76 4.99 -2.75
C GLN A 147 -2.26 6.42 -2.68
N CYS A 148 -3.20 7.37 -2.74
CA CYS A 148 -3.01 8.73 -2.27
C CYS A 148 -3.52 8.80 -0.84
N GLY A 149 -2.64 8.99 0.13
CA GLY A 149 -2.98 8.93 1.55
C GLY A 149 -2.67 10.21 2.30
N LEU A 150 -3.48 10.48 3.30
CA LEU A 150 -3.36 11.58 4.24
C LEU A 150 -3.45 11.02 5.65
N GLU A 151 -2.46 11.29 6.48
CA GLU A 151 -2.44 10.86 7.88
C GLU A 151 -2.15 12.06 8.77
N CYS A 152 -2.89 12.19 9.87
CA CYS A 152 -2.59 13.15 10.92
C CYS A 152 -2.45 12.43 12.26
N PHE A 153 -1.37 12.70 12.97
CA PHE A 153 -0.99 12.08 14.23
C PHE A 153 -1.08 13.09 15.38
N GLY A 154 -1.22 12.62 16.60
CA GLY A 154 -1.02 13.41 17.81
C GLY A 154 -2.20 14.20 18.34
N GLY A 155 -3.29 14.30 17.64
CA GLY A 155 -4.43 15.07 18.16
C GLY A 155 -5.77 14.67 17.52
N ALA A 156 -6.63 14.03 18.26
CA ALA A 156 -8.03 13.90 17.86
C ALA A 156 -8.74 15.25 18.00
N SER A 157 -8.83 16.02 16.91
CA SER A 157 -9.67 17.21 16.88
C SER A 157 -10.64 17.12 15.71
N SER A 158 -11.90 17.47 15.96
CA SER A 158 -12.92 17.56 14.92
C SER A 158 -12.53 18.51 13.79
N VAL A 159 -11.64 19.47 14.07
CA VAL A 159 -11.09 20.41 13.08
C VAL A 159 -10.17 19.69 12.10
N THR A 160 -9.34 18.77 12.57
CA THR A 160 -8.45 17.96 11.73
C THR A 160 -9.24 17.04 10.83
N ASP A 161 -10.26 16.35 11.36
CA ASP A 161 -11.13 15.46 10.57
C ASP A 161 -11.87 16.25 9.47
N GLU A 162 -12.39 17.43 9.81
CA GLU A 162 -13.04 18.31 8.85
C GLU A 162 -12.10 18.77 7.73
N GLN A 163 -10.85 19.11 8.07
CA GLN A 163 -9.84 19.52 7.09
C GLN A 163 -9.49 18.37 6.14
N MET A 164 -9.29 17.17 6.66
CA MET A 164 -8.99 15.98 5.85
C MET A 164 -10.13 15.64 4.88
N ILE A 165 -11.38 15.69 5.36
CA ILE A 165 -12.56 15.45 4.51
C ILE A 165 -12.67 16.54 3.43
N LYS A 166 -12.49 17.81 3.78
CA LYS A 166 -12.53 18.91 2.81
C LYS A 166 -11.47 18.75 1.73
N LEU A 167 -10.24 18.42 2.12
CA LEU A 167 -9.14 18.20 1.19
C LEU A 167 -9.42 17.03 0.25
N ALA A 168 -9.92 15.91 0.78
CA ALA A 168 -10.29 14.75 -0.04
C ALA A 168 -11.40 15.10 -1.05
N ILE A 169 -12.42 15.84 -0.64
CA ILE A 169 -13.49 16.29 -1.53
C ILE A 169 -12.96 17.26 -2.59
N GLN A 170 -12.10 18.19 -2.22
CA GLN A 170 -11.48 19.14 -3.14
C GLN A 170 -10.67 18.40 -4.21
N PHE A 171 -9.82 17.47 -3.79
CA PHE A 171 -9.03 16.65 -4.70
C PHE A 171 -9.89 15.83 -5.67
N LEU A 172 -10.97 15.21 -5.20
CA LEU A 172 -11.86 14.41 -6.05
C LEU A 172 -12.70 15.25 -7.05
N ARG A 173 -12.72 16.56 -6.90
CA ARG A 173 -13.44 17.47 -7.79
C ARG A 173 -12.55 18.25 -8.77
N SER A 174 -11.25 18.18 -8.57
CA SER A 174 -10.24 18.78 -9.46
C SER A 174 -9.95 17.87 -10.66
#